data_1cb444d7a47706d7f07f7826fa7a0122
#
_entry.id   1cb444d7a47706d7f07f7826fa7a0122
#
_cell.length_a   1.000
_cell.length_b   1.000
_cell.length_c   1.000
_cell.angle_alpha   90.00
_cell.angle_beta   90.00
_cell.angle_gamma   90.00
#
_symmetry.space_group_name_H-M   'P 1'
#
loop_
_entity.id
_entity.type
_entity.pdbx_description
1 polymer ?
#
loop_
_entity_poly.entity_id
_entity_poly.type
_entity_poly.pdbx_seq_one_letter_code
_entity_poly.pdbx_strand_id
1 'polypeptide(L)'
;MRFFLMQRNHPVAVIEIAEKTGDIIDVAEVLSAQRIPLGARHSDGSFDVLSLRKWWAGRGIPASRSGLERALETLHIPYAELLLVKCSGLSLSDQYWVTPCDAPQNWRDVNFYENDFSDDVGRALFGEGVLSAQPDLCSPCNTSDGFLQKRWRIADGKRVLLKAGSGIYKQEPYNEIVATALYDALGMPHVPYWLIEQGGQVMSACACFTNDHTELVTAAQFMRLLPQAQGVSNWEHFNACCRAVGIPDAKKAVCNMLAADFILANTDRHLGNFGFLRDSETLEWKGTAPIYDSGTSLWQMTLTRAINAEAMVPAKPFETSQQSQLKLIAPYADLPLERLDGFSNKVEEIFRTAAQFDDGRAAKIAAAVSGRIQMLRFNRA
;
A
#
# COMPACT_ATOMS: atom_id res chain seq x y z
N MET A 1 20.82 22.91 -0.04
CA MET A 1 19.79 23.93 0.23
C MET A 1 19.00 23.58 1.48
N ARG A 2 18.43 24.59 2.18
CA ARG A 2 17.61 24.39 3.38
C ARG A 2 16.13 24.37 3.06
N PHE A 3 15.44 23.41 3.67
CA PHE A 3 14.00 23.20 3.52
C PHE A 3 13.35 23.06 4.90
N PHE A 4 12.10 23.48 5.01
CA PHE A 4 11.24 22.99 6.06
C PHE A 4 10.70 21.61 5.65
N LEU A 5 10.86 20.61 6.51
CA LEU A 5 10.00 19.43 6.49
C LEU A 5 8.69 19.82 7.14
N MET A 6 7.59 19.60 6.45
CA MET A 6 6.25 20.01 6.84
C MET A 6 5.35 18.78 7.02
N GLN A 7 4.37 18.88 7.91
CA GLN A 7 3.16 18.07 7.90
C GLN A 7 1.97 19.02 7.74
N ARG A 8 1.31 19.02 6.57
CA ARG A 8 0.41 20.10 6.16
C ARG A 8 1.06 21.47 6.30
N ASN A 9 0.48 22.36 7.10
CA ASN A 9 1.04 23.68 7.39
C ASN A 9 1.90 23.73 8.67
N HIS A 10 2.15 22.58 9.31
CA HIS A 10 2.96 22.52 10.53
C HIS A 10 4.44 22.24 10.17
N PRO A 11 5.35 23.16 10.49
CA PRO A 11 6.77 22.92 10.34
C PRO A 11 7.23 21.87 11.36
N VAL A 12 7.91 20.84 10.86
CA VAL A 12 8.38 19.69 11.66
C VAL A 12 9.86 19.80 11.98
N ALA A 13 10.67 20.14 10.97
CA ALA A 13 12.12 20.30 11.12
C ALA A 13 12.67 21.20 10.01
N VAL A 14 13.84 21.80 10.25
CA VAL A 14 14.68 22.38 9.21
C VAL A 14 15.70 21.35 8.78
N ILE A 15 15.69 21.00 7.50
CA ILE A 15 16.55 19.96 6.92
C ILE A 15 17.40 20.53 5.78
N GLU A 16 18.54 19.91 5.53
CA GLU A 16 19.37 20.20 4.37
C GLU A 16 19.22 19.08 3.33
N ILE A 17 18.92 19.43 2.09
CA ILE A 17 18.78 18.50 0.96
C ILE A 17 19.91 18.77 -0.04
N ALA A 18 20.58 17.70 -0.48
CA ALA A 18 21.60 17.74 -1.51
C ALA A 18 20.97 18.02 -2.89
N GLU A 19 21.37 19.07 -3.57
CA GLU A 19 20.81 19.50 -4.86
C GLU A 19 20.96 18.46 -5.98
N LYS A 20 22.07 17.71 -5.96
CA LYS A 20 22.41 16.76 -7.02
C LYS A 20 21.71 15.41 -6.86
N THR A 21 21.48 14.96 -5.64
CA THR A 21 20.93 13.62 -5.36
C THR A 21 19.52 13.65 -4.77
N GLY A 22 19.10 14.79 -4.19
CA GLY A 22 17.81 14.88 -3.51
C GLY A 22 17.78 14.26 -2.11
N ASP A 23 18.92 13.81 -1.60
CA ASP A 23 19.04 13.21 -0.27
C ASP A 23 18.99 14.24 0.85
N ILE A 24 18.39 13.89 1.99
CA ILE A 24 18.57 14.63 3.24
C ILE A 24 20.00 14.40 3.73
N ILE A 25 20.76 15.46 3.94
CA ILE A 25 22.15 15.40 4.39
C ILE A 25 22.32 15.83 5.84
N ASP A 26 21.41 16.66 6.36
CA ASP A 26 21.44 17.12 7.74
C ASP A 26 20.06 17.52 8.26
N VAL A 27 19.90 17.56 9.58
CA VAL A 27 18.77 18.12 10.31
C VAL A 27 19.27 19.27 11.16
N ALA A 28 19.09 20.49 10.66
CA ALA A 28 19.60 21.69 11.34
C ALA A 28 18.82 22.02 12.61
N GLU A 29 17.51 21.77 12.63
CA GLU A 29 16.64 22.07 13.77
C GLU A 29 15.39 21.19 13.75
N VAL A 30 14.94 20.78 14.94
CA VAL A 30 13.64 20.11 15.14
C VAL A 30 12.65 21.07 15.74
N LEU A 31 11.61 21.38 14.99
CA LEU A 31 10.58 22.37 15.38
C LEU A 31 9.39 21.70 16.10
N SER A 32 9.07 20.46 15.73
CA SER A 32 7.96 19.71 16.34
C SER A 32 8.29 18.20 16.41
N ALA A 33 8.85 17.76 17.54
CA ALA A 33 9.25 16.37 17.73
C ALA A 33 8.08 15.37 17.64
N GLN A 34 6.88 15.76 18.08
CA GLN A 34 5.67 14.92 18.02
C GLN A 34 5.21 14.66 16.59
N ARG A 35 5.54 15.53 15.62
CA ARG A 35 5.18 15.43 14.21
C ARG A 35 6.27 14.80 13.35
N ILE A 36 7.40 14.38 13.93
CA ILE A 36 8.39 13.59 13.18
C ILE A 36 7.71 12.34 12.63
N PRO A 37 7.85 12.04 11.32
CA PRO A 37 7.24 10.87 10.70
C PRO A 37 7.54 9.60 11.49
N LEU A 38 6.55 8.79 11.79
CA LEU A 38 6.75 7.53 12.53
C LEU A 38 7.74 6.61 11.81
N GLY A 39 7.72 6.61 10.47
CA GLY A 39 8.68 5.87 9.66
C GLY A 39 10.13 6.32 9.79
N ALA A 40 10.38 7.53 10.30
CA ALA A 40 11.72 8.07 10.55
C ALA A 40 12.20 7.83 11.99
N ARG A 41 11.37 7.28 12.88
CA ARG A 41 11.75 7.02 14.26
C ARG A 41 12.45 5.68 14.39
N HIS A 42 13.39 5.61 15.31
CA HIS A 42 13.92 4.34 15.83
C HIS A 42 12.90 3.66 16.74
N SER A 43 13.16 2.41 17.09
CA SER A 43 12.29 1.61 17.97
C SER A 43 12.13 2.18 19.39
N ASP A 44 13.06 3.04 19.86
CA ASP A 44 13.00 3.74 21.14
C ASP A 44 12.29 5.11 21.05
N GLY A 45 11.76 5.47 19.88
CA GLY A 45 11.10 6.73 19.62
C GLY A 45 12.03 7.89 19.27
N SER A 46 13.33 7.73 19.42
CA SER A 46 14.33 8.70 18.96
C SER A 46 14.39 8.73 17.43
N PHE A 47 15.05 9.72 16.87
CA PHE A 47 15.36 9.78 15.44
C PHE A 47 16.71 10.49 15.26
N ASP A 48 17.32 10.25 14.12
CA ASP A 48 18.55 10.91 13.69
C ASP A 48 18.48 11.24 12.19
N VAL A 49 19.54 11.87 11.67
CA VAL A 49 19.65 12.20 10.24
C VAL A 49 19.56 10.95 9.38
N LEU A 50 20.15 9.83 9.81
CA LEU A 50 20.16 8.58 9.03
C LEU A 50 18.76 7.97 8.92
N SER A 51 18.00 7.94 10.02
CA SER A 51 16.64 7.41 10.04
C SER A 51 15.68 8.28 9.19
N LEU A 52 15.82 9.60 9.27
CA LEU A 52 15.06 10.53 8.46
C LEU A 52 15.41 10.41 6.96
N ARG A 53 16.70 10.27 6.63
CA ARG A 53 17.18 10.03 5.26
C ARG A 53 16.61 8.73 4.70
N LYS A 54 16.61 7.64 5.46
CA LYS A 54 16.00 6.36 5.04
C LYS A 54 14.49 6.48 4.81
N TRP A 55 13.80 7.18 5.70
CA TRP A 55 12.36 7.44 5.52
C TRP A 55 12.10 8.25 4.26
N TRP A 56 12.90 9.32 4.01
CA TRP A 56 12.78 10.17 2.82
C TRP A 56 13.03 9.37 1.53
N ALA A 57 14.14 8.64 1.46
CA ALA A 57 14.46 7.81 0.30
C ALA A 57 13.40 6.73 0.06
N GLY A 58 12.86 6.13 1.13
CA GLY A 58 11.77 5.14 1.06
C GLY A 58 10.42 5.71 0.58
N ARG A 59 10.26 7.02 0.44
CA ARG A 59 9.08 7.64 -0.16
C ARG A 59 9.12 7.61 -1.68
N GLY A 60 10.31 7.54 -2.27
CA GLY A 60 10.49 7.54 -3.72
C GLY A 60 10.03 6.24 -4.39
N ILE A 61 10.03 6.25 -5.71
CA ILE A 61 9.72 5.05 -6.50
C ILE A 61 10.80 4.00 -6.23
N PRO A 62 10.44 2.77 -5.81
CA PRO A 62 11.43 1.72 -5.58
C PRO A 62 12.23 1.40 -6.87
N ALA A 63 13.54 1.20 -6.74
CA ALA A 63 14.40 0.81 -7.87
C ALA A 63 13.95 -0.48 -8.57
N SER A 64 13.24 -1.37 -7.85
CA SER A 64 12.68 -2.60 -8.40
C SER A 64 11.38 -2.41 -9.20
N ARG A 65 10.83 -1.17 -9.26
CA ARG A 65 9.59 -0.88 -10.00
C ARG A 65 9.74 -1.21 -11.47
N SER A 66 8.84 -2.05 -11.98
CA SER A 66 8.78 -2.37 -13.40
C SER A 66 8.56 -1.11 -14.24
N GLY A 67 9.41 -0.89 -15.25
CA GLY A 67 9.34 0.25 -16.16
C GLY A 67 10.04 1.52 -15.69
N LEU A 68 10.63 1.57 -14.48
CA LEU A 68 11.26 2.76 -13.92
C LEU A 68 12.44 3.26 -14.78
N GLU A 69 13.36 2.38 -15.18
CA GLU A 69 14.54 2.75 -15.96
C GLU A 69 14.13 3.45 -17.26
N ARG A 70 13.21 2.88 -18.03
CA ARG A 70 12.65 3.49 -19.25
C ARG A 70 11.98 4.83 -18.97
N ALA A 71 11.24 4.93 -17.85
CA ALA A 71 10.59 6.19 -17.49
C ALA A 71 11.60 7.29 -17.20
N LEU A 72 12.67 6.99 -16.47
CA LEU A 72 13.76 7.94 -16.18
C LEU A 72 14.45 8.42 -17.47
N GLU A 73 14.74 7.50 -18.41
CA GLU A 73 15.27 7.84 -19.73
C GLU A 73 14.32 8.78 -20.50
N THR A 74 13.02 8.43 -20.55
CA THR A 74 11.98 9.21 -21.24
C THR A 74 11.83 10.61 -20.66
N LEU A 75 11.96 10.74 -19.33
CA LEU A 75 11.85 12.02 -18.61
C LEU A 75 13.18 12.79 -18.53
N HIS A 76 14.28 12.23 -19.05
CA HIS A 76 15.64 12.77 -18.95
C HIS A 76 16.07 13.05 -17.50
N ILE A 77 15.70 12.16 -16.57
CA ILE A 77 16.03 12.24 -15.15
C ILE A 77 17.09 11.17 -14.81
N PRO A 78 18.25 11.56 -14.25
CA PRO A 78 19.32 10.60 -13.98
C PRO A 78 19.05 9.66 -12.77
N TYR A 79 18.23 10.08 -11.81
CA TYR A 79 17.96 9.33 -10.56
C TYR A 79 16.51 9.51 -10.12
N ALA A 80 15.88 8.44 -9.63
CA ALA A 80 14.49 8.46 -9.17
C ALA A 80 14.27 9.42 -7.97
N GLU A 81 15.28 9.60 -7.12
CA GLU A 81 15.25 10.49 -5.95
C GLU A 81 15.04 11.96 -6.35
N LEU A 82 15.49 12.36 -7.54
CA LEU A 82 15.22 13.70 -8.05
C LEU A 82 13.74 13.93 -8.36
N LEU A 83 12.99 12.91 -8.77
CA LEU A 83 11.55 13.01 -8.94
C LEU A 83 10.87 13.33 -7.60
N LEU A 84 11.36 12.77 -6.50
CA LEU A 84 10.83 13.05 -5.16
C LEU A 84 10.97 14.53 -4.79
N VAL A 85 12.16 15.11 -5.02
CA VAL A 85 12.42 16.54 -4.72
C VAL A 85 11.62 17.46 -5.65
N LYS A 86 11.55 17.13 -6.95
CA LYS A 86 10.77 17.90 -7.95
C LYS A 86 9.30 18.02 -7.57
N CYS A 87 8.79 17.07 -6.81
CA CYS A 87 7.43 17.02 -6.32
C CYS A 87 7.33 17.37 -4.82
N SER A 88 8.35 18.03 -4.25
CA SER A 88 8.40 18.42 -2.83
C SER A 88 8.11 17.27 -1.86
N GLY A 89 8.30 16.00 -2.27
CA GLY A 89 7.96 14.81 -1.50
C GLY A 89 6.47 14.60 -1.26
N LEU A 90 5.59 15.31 -1.94
CA LEU A 90 4.13 15.20 -1.82
C LEU A 90 3.64 13.79 -2.13
N SER A 91 2.63 13.33 -1.40
CA SER A 91 2.04 12.00 -1.51
C SER A 91 0.52 12.05 -1.40
N LEU A 92 -0.14 10.98 -1.91
CA LEU A 92 -1.55 10.69 -1.63
C LEU A 92 -1.72 9.65 -0.50
N SER A 93 -0.66 9.38 0.27
CA SER A 93 -0.74 8.46 1.43
C SER A 93 -0.66 9.21 2.77
N ASP A 94 0.01 10.35 2.77
CA ASP A 94 0.21 11.19 3.97
C ASP A 94 0.38 12.66 3.57
N GLN A 95 0.53 13.55 4.55
CA GLN A 95 0.61 15.00 4.35
C GLN A 95 2.01 15.56 4.66
N TYR A 96 3.05 14.72 4.59
CA TYR A 96 4.44 15.18 4.71
C TYR A 96 4.98 15.68 3.37
N TRP A 97 5.68 16.81 3.41
CA TRP A 97 6.28 17.45 2.24
C TRP A 97 7.42 18.39 2.64
N VAL A 98 8.13 18.94 1.67
CA VAL A 98 9.21 19.91 1.91
C VAL A 98 8.95 21.20 1.13
N THR A 99 9.37 22.32 1.73
CA THR A 99 9.32 23.63 1.07
C THR A 99 10.60 24.41 1.35
N PRO A 100 11.16 25.17 0.37
CA PRO A 100 12.37 25.99 0.59
C PRO A 100 12.17 26.98 1.74
N CYS A 101 13.20 27.14 2.59
CA CYS A 101 13.11 28.08 3.72
C CYS A 101 13.06 29.55 3.30
N ASP A 102 13.64 29.88 2.15
CA ASP A 102 13.68 31.25 1.60
C ASP A 102 12.43 31.62 0.77
N ALA A 103 11.65 30.63 0.36
CA ALA A 103 10.42 30.82 -0.42
C ALA A 103 9.34 29.78 -0.03
N PRO A 104 8.86 29.80 1.22
CA PRO A 104 7.93 28.81 1.70
C PRO A 104 6.57 28.90 0.99
N GLN A 105 6.03 27.73 0.62
CA GLN A 105 4.71 27.59 0.01
C GLN A 105 3.67 27.20 1.06
N ASN A 106 2.38 27.29 0.72
CA ASN A 106 1.30 26.82 1.57
C ASN A 106 0.83 25.44 1.12
N TRP A 107 0.46 24.57 2.07
CA TRP A 107 -0.09 23.25 1.80
C TRP A 107 -1.26 23.27 0.81
N ARG A 108 -2.19 24.23 0.97
CA ARG A 108 -3.36 24.35 0.11
C ARG A 108 -3.00 24.50 -1.38
N ASP A 109 -1.89 25.17 -1.67
CA ASP A 109 -1.51 25.51 -3.04
C ASP A 109 -0.77 24.38 -3.76
N VAL A 110 -0.31 23.34 -3.01
CA VAL A 110 0.59 22.31 -3.54
C VAL A 110 0.09 20.88 -3.38
N ASN A 111 -0.81 20.60 -2.42
CA ASN A 111 -1.23 19.23 -2.11
C ASN A 111 -1.97 18.56 -3.28
N PHE A 112 -1.82 17.23 -3.40
CA PHE A 112 -2.47 16.46 -4.45
C PHE A 112 -3.95 16.10 -4.18
N TYR A 113 -4.45 16.39 -3.01
CA TYR A 113 -5.85 16.10 -2.66
C TYR A 113 -6.80 17.12 -3.29
N GLU A 114 -6.39 18.37 -3.36
CA GLU A 114 -7.21 19.50 -3.82
C GLU A 114 -6.74 20.04 -5.18
N ASN A 115 -5.46 19.92 -5.49
CA ASN A 115 -4.87 20.44 -6.73
C ASN A 115 -4.74 19.34 -7.79
N ASP A 116 -4.85 19.74 -9.05
CA ASP A 116 -4.60 18.85 -10.18
C ASP A 116 -3.11 18.52 -10.31
N PHE A 117 -2.81 17.39 -10.90
CA PHE A 117 -1.46 16.93 -11.18
C PHE A 117 -1.36 16.27 -12.55
N SER A 118 -0.16 16.28 -13.12
CA SER A 118 0.09 15.68 -14.44
C SER A 118 0.15 14.16 -14.40
N ASP A 119 -0.27 13.53 -15.50
CA ASP A 119 -0.12 12.09 -15.74
C ASP A 119 1.21 11.76 -16.49
N ASP A 120 2.08 12.73 -16.77
CA ASP A 120 3.30 12.53 -17.58
C ASP A 120 4.22 11.47 -16.99
N VAL A 121 4.48 11.52 -15.68
CA VAL A 121 5.30 10.50 -14.99
C VAL A 121 4.60 9.14 -15.03
N GLY A 122 3.29 9.09 -14.81
CA GLY A 122 2.49 7.88 -14.88
C GLY A 122 2.55 7.24 -16.27
N ARG A 123 2.41 8.04 -17.32
CA ARG A 123 2.51 7.61 -18.72
C ARG A 123 3.91 7.07 -19.05
N ALA A 124 4.96 7.77 -18.62
CA ALA A 124 6.35 7.31 -18.80
C ALA A 124 6.57 5.93 -18.11
N LEU A 125 6.06 5.73 -16.89
CA LEU A 125 6.13 4.44 -16.17
C LEU A 125 5.43 3.30 -16.92
N PHE A 126 4.40 3.60 -17.72
CA PHE A 126 3.69 2.63 -18.56
C PHE A 126 4.28 2.50 -19.96
N GLY A 127 5.30 3.28 -20.30
CA GLY A 127 5.93 3.28 -21.64
C GLY A 127 5.06 3.91 -22.72
N GLU A 128 4.10 4.75 -22.34
CA GLU A 128 3.18 5.46 -23.26
C GLU A 128 3.79 6.75 -23.85
N GLY A 129 5.01 7.10 -23.41
CA GLY A 129 5.65 8.37 -23.75
C GLY A 129 5.03 9.56 -23.02
N VAL A 130 5.59 10.75 -23.23
CA VAL A 130 5.09 12.00 -22.65
C VAL A 130 4.36 12.82 -23.72
N LEU A 131 3.38 13.63 -23.32
CA LEU A 131 2.59 14.46 -24.24
C LEU A 131 3.25 15.80 -24.56
N SER A 132 4.18 16.24 -23.71
CA SER A 132 4.85 17.53 -23.81
C SER A 132 6.35 17.35 -23.97
N ALA A 133 7.00 18.27 -24.72
CA ALA A 133 8.45 18.38 -24.78
C ALA A 133 9.07 18.79 -23.43
N GLN A 134 8.28 19.38 -22.55
CA GLN A 134 8.64 19.70 -21.17
C GLN A 134 7.60 19.04 -20.25
N PRO A 135 7.81 17.75 -19.86
CA PRO A 135 6.87 17.03 -19.00
C PRO A 135 6.81 17.65 -17.61
N ASP A 136 5.62 17.71 -17.06
CA ASP A 136 5.44 18.06 -15.66
C ASP A 136 5.83 16.86 -14.78
N LEU A 137 6.86 17.04 -13.98
CA LEU A 137 7.41 16.00 -13.11
C LEU A 137 6.72 15.96 -11.73
N CYS A 138 5.79 16.87 -11.43
CA CYS A 138 5.07 16.88 -10.18
C CYS A 138 3.86 15.94 -10.23
N SER A 139 4.04 14.75 -9.69
CA SER A 139 3.04 13.67 -9.74
C SER A 139 3.07 12.81 -8.47
N PRO A 140 1.91 12.38 -7.95
CA PRO A 140 1.86 11.42 -6.84
C PRO A 140 2.40 10.03 -7.22
N CYS A 141 2.68 9.79 -8.49
CA CYS A 141 3.41 8.60 -8.94
C CYS A 141 4.81 8.52 -8.34
N ASN A 142 5.43 9.68 -8.07
CA ASN A 142 6.80 9.79 -7.53
C ASN A 142 6.94 9.24 -6.10
N THR A 143 5.83 9.13 -5.37
CA THR A 143 5.77 8.67 -3.98
C THR A 143 4.93 7.41 -3.81
N SER A 144 4.73 6.64 -4.87
CA SER A 144 3.99 5.38 -4.83
C SER A 144 4.94 4.20 -4.63
N ASP A 145 4.68 3.33 -3.64
CA ASP A 145 5.49 2.15 -3.33
C ASP A 145 5.08 0.90 -4.14
N GLY A 146 5.91 -0.16 -4.15
CA GLY A 146 5.65 -1.49 -4.67
C GLY A 146 6.19 -1.77 -6.08
N PHE A 147 6.26 -3.06 -6.45
CA PHE A 147 6.90 -3.57 -7.66
C PHE A 147 6.07 -3.37 -8.95
N LEU A 148 4.75 -3.56 -8.89
CA LEU A 148 3.88 -3.49 -10.07
C LEU A 148 3.90 -2.11 -10.72
N GLN A 149 3.77 -2.06 -12.04
CA GLN A 149 3.48 -0.81 -12.72
C GLN A 149 2.18 -0.24 -12.16
N LYS A 150 2.25 0.99 -11.69
CA LYS A 150 1.10 1.72 -11.16
C LYS A 150 1.23 3.20 -11.43
N ARG A 151 0.10 3.88 -11.53
CA ARG A 151 0.03 5.33 -11.68
C ARG A 151 -1.22 5.91 -11.06
N TRP A 152 -1.08 7.10 -10.57
CA TRP A 152 -2.20 7.94 -10.16
C TRP A 152 -2.68 8.77 -11.35
N ARG A 153 -3.98 8.94 -11.45
CA ARG A 153 -4.62 9.89 -12.36
C ARG A 153 -5.86 10.51 -11.73
N ILE A 154 -6.32 11.62 -12.30
CA ILE A 154 -7.63 12.20 -11.97
C ILE A 154 -8.63 11.66 -12.98
N ALA A 155 -9.72 11.07 -12.48
CA ALA A 155 -10.84 10.58 -13.27
C ALA A 155 -12.14 10.98 -12.57
N ASP A 156 -13.02 11.71 -13.28
CA ASP A 156 -14.27 12.24 -12.74
C ASP A 156 -14.10 12.98 -11.40
N GLY A 157 -13.04 13.81 -11.31
CA GLY A 157 -12.67 14.57 -10.10
C GLY A 157 -12.10 13.74 -8.95
N LYS A 158 -11.98 12.43 -9.11
CA LYS A 158 -11.41 11.51 -8.10
C LYS A 158 -9.96 11.17 -8.42
N ARG A 159 -9.15 11.03 -7.36
CA ARG A 159 -7.78 10.51 -7.45
C ARG A 159 -7.87 8.99 -7.52
N VAL A 160 -7.47 8.42 -8.64
CA VAL A 160 -7.60 6.98 -8.94
C VAL A 160 -6.24 6.37 -9.17
N LEU A 161 -5.92 5.31 -8.43
CA LEU A 161 -4.73 4.50 -8.61
C LEU A 161 -5.02 3.36 -9.58
N LEU A 162 -4.22 3.27 -10.64
CA LEU A 162 -4.23 2.16 -11.59
C LEU A 162 -3.06 1.23 -11.31
N LYS A 163 -3.30 -0.09 -11.30
CA LYS A 163 -2.29 -1.12 -11.13
C LYS A 163 -2.36 -2.13 -12.26
N ALA A 164 -1.25 -2.37 -12.94
CA ALA A 164 -1.15 -3.41 -13.97
C ALA A 164 -0.87 -4.78 -13.34
N GLY A 165 -1.18 -5.83 -14.09
CA GLY A 165 -0.77 -7.18 -13.72
C GLY A 165 0.67 -7.50 -14.18
N SER A 166 1.27 -8.50 -13.56
CA SER A 166 2.62 -8.99 -13.86
C SER A 166 2.63 -10.47 -14.25
N GLY A 167 3.80 -10.96 -14.65
CA GLY A 167 3.98 -12.36 -14.99
C GLY A 167 3.17 -12.82 -16.21
N ILE A 168 3.07 -14.13 -16.38
CA ILE A 168 2.46 -14.75 -17.58
C ILE A 168 0.95 -14.53 -17.58
N TYR A 169 0.31 -14.63 -16.42
CA TYR A 169 -1.15 -14.58 -16.32
C TYR A 169 -1.70 -13.17 -16.17
N LYS A 170 -0.89 -12.18 -15.77
CA LYS A 170 -1.33 -10.81 -15.45
C LYS A 170 -2.58 -10.83 -14.55
N GLN A 171 -2.58 -11.69 -13.56
CA GLN A 171 -3.76 -12.08 -12.80
C GLN A 171 -4.14 -11.08 -11.70
N GLU A 172 -3.18 -10.27 -11.22
CA GLU A 172 -3.35 -9.40 -10.05
C GLU A 172 -4.57 -8.47 -10.14
N PRO A 173 -4.91 -7.85 -11.30
CA PRO A 173 -6.13 -7.05 -11.41
C PRO A 173 -7.40 -7.82 -11.07
N TYR A 174 -7.51 -9.07 -11.52
CA TYR A 174 -8.66 -9.93 -11.25
C TYR A 174 -8.70 -10.41 -9.81
N ASN A 175 -7.52 -10.63 -9.20
CA ASN A 175 -7.40 -10.97 -7.78
C ASN A 175 -7.95 -9.85 -6.90
N GLU A 176 -7.70 -8.58 -7.23
CA GLU A 176 -8.28 -7.43 -6.52
C GLU A 176 -9.82 -7.41 -6.62
N ILE A 177 -10.39 -7.83 -7.75
CA ILE A 177 -11.86 -7.93 -7.90
C ILE A 177 -12.43 -9.07 -7.06
N VAL A 178 -11.77 -10.23 -7.04
CA VAL A 178 -12.17 -11.35 -6.17
C VAL A 178 -12.06 -10.96 -4.71
N ALA A 179 -10.98 -10.27 -4.31
CA ALA A 179 -10.79 -9.78 -2.96
C ALA A 179 -11.88 -8.76 -2.57
N THR A 180 -12.21 -7.80 -3.45
CA THR A 180 -13.33 -6.88 -3.26
C THR A 180 -14.64 -7.64 -3.01
N ALA A 181 -14.97 -8.62 -3.86
CA ALA A 181 -16.18 -9.42 -3.69
C ALA A 181 -16.19 -10.24 -2.39
N LEU A 182 -15.03 -10.75 -1.95
CA LEU A 182 -14.89 -11.47 -0.68
C LEU A 182 -15.15 -10.55 0.51
N TYR A 183 -14.55 -9.36 0.50
CA TYR A 183 -14.70 -8.39 1.59
C TYR A 183 -16.13 -7.84 1.66
N ASP A 184 -16.79 -7.60 0.51
CA ASP A 184 -18.21 -7.24 0.43
C ASP A 184 -19.08 -8.32 1.07
N ALA A 185 -18.88 -9.58 0.70
CA ALA A 185 -19.66 -10.71 1.25
C ALA A 185 -19.48 -10.83 2.76
N LEU A 186 -18.26 -10.61 3.25
CA LEU A 186 -17.94 -10.68 4.69
C LEU A 186 -18.31 -9.40 5.47
N GLY A 187 -18.68 -8.31 4.77
CA GLY A 187 -18.98 -7.02 5.40
C GLY A 187 -17.74 -6.35 6.00
N MET A 188 -16.55 -6.55 5.40
CA MET A 188 -15.29 -6.01 5.90
C MET A 188 -14.96 -4.67 5.25
N PRO A 189 -14.53 -3.63 6.00
CA PRO A 189 -14.08 -2.37 5.44
C PRO A 189 -12.88 -2.59 4.51
N HIS A 190 -13.01 -2.22 3.24
CA HIS A 190 -11.97 -2.39 2.22
C HIS A 190 -12.03 -1.28 1.17
N VAL A 191 -10.97 -1.17 0.38
CA VAL A 191 -10.93 -0.32 -0.80
C VAL A 191 -11.55 -1.10 -1.97
N PRO A 192 -12.68 -0.66 -2.54
CA PRO A 192 -13.28 -1.32 -3.69
C PRO A 192 -12.41 -1.15 -4.93
N TYR A 193 -12.16 -2.25 -5.65
CA TYR A 193 -11.47 -2.23 -6.93
C TYR A 193 -12.42 -2.53 -8.07
N TRP A 194 -12.12 -1.95 -9.25
CA TRP A 194 -12.79 -2.27 -10.52
C TRP A 194 -11.78 -2.47 -11.62
N LEU A 195 -12.17 -3.14 -12.71
CA LEU A 195 -11.33 -3.32 -13.89
C LEU A 195 -11.49 -2.14 -14.84
N ILE A 196 -10.38 -1.74 -15.45
CA ILE A 196 -10.34 -0.87 -16.61
C ILE A 196 -9.46 -1.51 -17.69
N GLU A 197 -9.74 -1.19 -18.94
CA GLU A 197 -8.89 -1.55 -20.07
C GLU A 197 -8.33 -0.28 -20.71
N GLN A 198 -7.01 -0.25 -20.90
CA GLN A 198 -6.32 0.85 -21.57
C GLN A 198 -5.13 0.31 -22.37
N GLY A 199 -5.04 0.69 -23.66
CA GLY A 199 -3.94 0.24 -24.51
C GLY A 199 -3.86 -1.29 -24.68
N GLY A 200 -5.00 -1.99 -24.61
CA GLY A 200 -5.07 -3.45 -24.67
C GLY A 200 -4.57 -4.16 -23.39
N GLN A 201 -4.37 -3.41 -22.31
CA GLN A 201 -3.99 -3.95 -21.01
C GLN A 201 -5.12 -3.77 -20.01
N VAL A 202 -5.50 -4.86 -19.33
CA VAL A 202 -6.43 -4.81 -18.20
C VAL A 202 -5.67 -4.44 -16.92
N MET A 203 -6.21 -3.49 -16.19
CA MET A 203 -5.69 -2.99 -14.92
C MET A 203 -6.77 -2.99 -13.85
N SER A 204 -6.39 -3.13 -12.61
CA SER A 204 -7.26 -2.78 -11.49
C SER A 204 -7.16 -1.29 -11.18
N ALA A 205 -8.28 -0.71 -10.82
CA ALA A 205 -8.40 0.68 -10.45
C ALA A 205 -9.05 0.79 -9.07
N CYS A 206 -8.61 1.74 -8.25
CA CYS A 206 -9.26 2.07 -6.98
C CYS A 206 -9.17 3.57 -6.70
N ALA A 207 -10.15 4.12 -5.97
CA ALA A 207 -10.10 5.49 -5.51
C ALA A 207 -9.10 5.64 -4.34
N CYS A 208 -8.51 6.82 -4.22
CA CYS A 208 -7.75 7.19 -3.03
C CYS A 208 -8.68 7.16 -1.80
N PHE A 209 -8.25 6.48 -0.74
CA PHE A 209 -9.02 6.36 0.51
C PHE A 209 -8.53 7.29 1.62
N THR A 210 -7.43 7.99 1.39
CA THR A 210 -6.96 9.10 2.23
C THR A 210 -7.50 10.42 1.70
N ASN A 211 -7.38 11.48 2.47
CA ASN A 211 -7.79 12.82 2.09
C ASN A 211 -6.87 13.87 2.72
N ASP A 212 -7.17 15.15 2.54
CA ASP A 212 -6.37 16.26 3.06
C ASP A 212 -6.15 16.22 4.58
N HIS A 213 -7.03 15.61 5.35
CA HIS A 213 -6.96 15.51 6.81
C HIS A 213 -6.59 14.14 7.36
N THR A 214 -6.53 13.12 6.51
CA THR A 214 -6.36 11.74 6.96
C THR A 214 -5.18 11.09 6.26
N GLU A 215 -4.20 10.66 7.05
CA GLU A 215 -3.02 9.95 6.57
C GLU A 215 -3.11 8.44 6.86
N LEU A 216 -2.48 7.66 6.00
CA LEU A 216 -2.22 6.26 6.23
C LEU A 216 -0.89 6.10 6.99
N VAL A 217 -0.96 5.51 8.17
CA VAL A 217 0.20 5.02 8.91
C VAL A 217 0.26 3.51 8.72
N THR A 218 1.22 3.00 7.96
CA THR A 218 1.38 1.56 7.76
C THR A 218 1.69 0.84 9.06
N ALA A 219 1.39 -0.46 9.16
CA ALA A 219 1.72 -1.25 10.36
C ALA A 219 3.22 -1.23 10.67
N ALA A 220 4.07 -1.17 9.64
CA ALA A 220 5.53 -1.02 9.82
C ALA A 220 5.91 0.29 10.52
N GLN A 221 5.24 1.39 10.19
CA GLN A 221 5.44 2.68 10.83
C GLN A 221 4.79 2.71 12.22
N PHE A 222 3.60 2.14 12.35
CA PHE A 222 2.85 2.04 13.59
C PHE A 222 3.62 1.28 14.69
N MET A 223 4.29 0.21 14.33
CA MET A 223 5.12 -0.56 15.27
C MET A 223 6.34 0.20 15.80
N ARG A 224 6.66 1.38 15.25
CA ARG A 224 7.71 2.27 15.79
C ARG A 224 7.22 3.20 16.90
N LEU A 225 5.95 3.11 17.29
CA LEU A 225 5.40 3.85 18.43
C LEU A 225 6.02 3.43 19.78
N LEU A 226 6.38 2.16 19.90
CA LEU A 226 7.00 1.61 21.11
C LEU A 226 8.29 0.89 20.76
N PRO A 227 9.28 0.85 21.69
CA PRO A 227 10.45 0.00 21.55
C PRO A 227 10.03 -1.48 21.62
N GLN A 228 10.55 -2.29 20.70
CA GLN A 228 10.37 -3.73 20.74
C GLN A 228 11.43 -4.35 21.65
N ALA A 229 11.00 -4.99 22.76
CA ALA A 229 11.90 -5.68 23.66
C ALA A 229 12.52 -6.92 22.99
N GLN A 230 13.73 -7.27 23.38
CA GLN A 230 14.41 -8.46 22.87
C GLN A 230 13.60 -9.73 23.18
N GLY A 231 13.45 -10.60 22.17
CA GLY A 231 12.71 -11.86 22.30
C GLY A 231 11.19 -11.74 22.17
N VAL A 232 10.65 -10.52 22.05
CA VAL A 232 9.22 -10.31 21.79
C VAL A 232 8.93 -10.46 20.30
N SER A 233 7.97 -11.31 19.96
CA SER A 233 7.54 -11.51 18.56
C SER A 233 6.92 -10.25 17.96
N ASN A 234 6.93 -10.13 16.62
CA ASN A 234 6.27 -9.04 15.92
C ASN A 234 4.76 -8.97 16.24
N TRP A 235 4.11 -10.13 16.45
CA TRP A 235 2.71 -10.18 16.83
C TRP A 235 2.44 -9.61 18.21
N GLU A 236 3.24 -9.99 19.21
CA GLU A 236 3.12 -9.47 20.57
C GLU A 236 3.39 -7.97 20.62
N HIS A 237 4.43 -7.52 19.89
CA HIS A 237 4.78 -6.11 19.78
C HIS A 237 3.70 -5.29 19.10
N PHE A 238 3.15 -5.76 17.96
CA PHE A 238 2.00 -5.14 17.29
C PHE A 238 0.81 -4.96 18.23
N ASN A 239 0.46 -6.02 18.99
CA ASN A 239 -0.62 -5.95 19.97
C ASN A 239 -0.32 -4.98 21.13
N ALA A 240 0.93 -4.85 21.54
CA ALA A 240 1.35 -3.85 22.53
C ALA A 240 1.14 -2.43 22.02
N CYS A 241 1.52 -2.15 20.78
CA CYS A 241 1.27 -0.85 20.13
C CYS A 241 -0.24 -0.55 20.03
N CYS A 242 -1.06 -1.53 19.64
CA CYS A 242 -2.53 -1.35 19.58
C CYS A 242 -3.11 -0.98 20.96
N ARG A 243 -2.65 -1.64 22.03
CA ARG A 243 -3.11 -1.29 23.39
C ARG A 243 -2.68 0.09 23.82
N ALA A 244 -1.45 0.49 23.49
CA ALA A 244 -0.90 1.79 23.90
C ALA A 244 -1.66 2.97 23.31
N VAL A 245 -2.17 2.84 22.09
CA VAL A 245 -2.92 3.92 21.42
C VAL A 245 -4.44 3.81 21.61
N GLY A 246 -4.93 2.70 22.16
CA GLY A 246 -6.35 2.53 22.48
C GLY A 246 -7.28 2.45 21.28
N ILE A 247 -6.82 1.96 20.10
CA ILE A 247 -7.67 1.81 18.92
C ILE A 247 -8.63 0.62 19.14
N PRO A 248 -9.95 0.87 19.21
CA PRO A 248 -10.93 -0.20 19.40
C PRO A 248 -10.85 -1.23 18.27
N ASP A 249 -11.05 -2.50 18.62
CA ASP A 249 -11.17 -3.64 17.68
C ASP A 249 -10.00 -3.81 16.68
N ALA A 250 -8.89 -3.06 16.82
CA ALA A 250 -7.75 -3.14 15.91
C ALA A 250 -7.25 -4.58 15.75
N LYS A 251 -7.08 -5.30 16.84
CA LYS A 251 -6.65 -6.70 16.84
C LYS A 251 -7.64 -7.60 16.08
N LYS A 252 -8.94 -7.46 16.33
CA LYS A 252 -9.99 -8.24 15.66
C LYS A 252 -10.00 -7.95 14.16
N ALA A 253 -9.92 -6.68 13.77
CA ALA A 253 -9.90 -6.27 12.36
C ALA A 253 -8.72 -6.88 11.62
N VAL A 254 -7.50 -6.85 12.21
CA VAL A 254 -6.30 -7.46 11.60
C VAL A 254 -6.42 -8.98 11.57
N CYS A 255 -6.94 -9.64 12.61
CA CYS A 255 -7.17 -11.08 12.59
C CYS A 255 -8.16 -11.49 11.49
N ASN A 256 -9.23 -10.74 11.30
CA ASN A 256 -10.21 -10.96 10.24
C ASN A 256 -9.60 -10.78 8.86
N MET A 257 -8.77 -9.72 8.65
CA MET A 257 -8.03 -9.50 7.42
C MET A 257 -7.12 -10.69 7.10
N LEU A 258 -6.34 -11.18 8.07
CA LEU A 258 -5.42 -12.31 7.87
C LEU A 258 -6.16 -13.63 7.64
N ALA A 259 -7.36 -13.81 8.22
CA ALA A 259 -8.22 -14.95 7.92
C ALA A 259 -8.80 -14.88 6.49
N ALA A 260 -9.15 -13.70 6.01
CA ALA A 260 -9.54 -13.48 4.61
C ALA A 260 -8.35 -13.68 3.66
N ASP A 261 -7.14 -13.22 4.02
CA ASP A 261 -5.90 -13.49 3.27
C ASP A 261 -5.60 -15.00 3.17
N PHE A 262 -5.98 -15.80 4.18
CA PHE A 262 -5.91 -17.26 4.08
C PHE A 262 -6.86 -17.79 3.01
N ILE A 263 -8.10 -17.32 2.92
CA ILE A 263 -9.04 -17.72 1.86
C ILE A 263 -8.47 -17.37 0.48
N LEU A 264 -7.93 -16.18 0.33
CA LEU A 264 -7.35 -15.67 -0.92
C LEU A 264 -5.98 -16.27 -1.26
N ALA A 265 -5.35 -17.03 -0.39
CA ALA A 265 -3.94 -17.41 -0.53
C ALA A 265 -3.02 -16.19 -0.78
N ASN A 266 -3.27 -15.06 -0.11
CA ASN A 266 -2.45 -13.86 -0.24
C ASN A 266 -1.05 -14.09 0.34
N THR A 267 -0.01 -13.86 -0.47
CA THR A 267 1.38 -14.11 -0.09
C THR A 267 2.14 -12.83 0.25
N ASP A 268 1.52 -11.66 0.12
CA ASP A 268 2.21 -10.38 0.24
C ASP A 268 1.57 -9.39 1.23
N ARG A 269 0.83 -9.88 2.23
CA ARG A 269 0.33 -9.04 3.33
C ARG A 269 1.45 -8.65 4.29
N HIS A 270 2.47 -7.94 3.80
CA HIS A 270 3.52 -7.41 4.67
C HIS A 270 3.05 -6.19 5.47
N LEU A 271 3.84 -5.76 6.46
CA LEU A 271 3.52 -4.64 7.35
C LEU A 271 3.31 -3.29 6.64
N GLY A 272 3.65 -3.17 5.37
CA GLY A 272 3.36 -1.99 4.52
C GLY A 272 1.98 -2.05 3.84
N ASN A 273 1.33 -3.22 3.76
CA ASN A 273 0.08 -3.44 3.03
C ASN A 273 -1.17 -3.45 3.92
N PHE A 274 -1.08 -2.95 5.12
CA PHE A 274 -2.18 -2.61 6.02
C PHE A 274 -1.71 -1.59 7.06
N GLY A 275 -2.63 -0.98 7.77
CA GLY A 275 -2.28 0.02 8.77
C GLY A 275 -3.48 0.70 9.40
N PHE A 276 -3.27 1.92 9.79
CA PHE A 276 -4.22 2.73 10.55
C PHE A 276 -4.39 4.09 9.90
N LEU A 277 -5.56 4.68 10.07
CA LEU A 277 -5.81 6.05 9.68
C LEU A 277 -5.56 6.98 10.88
N ARG A 278 -4.89 8.09 10.63
CA ARG A 278 -4.61 9.13 11.62
C ARG A 278 -5.00 10.49 11.08
N ASP A 279 -5.57 11.34 11.92
CA ASP A 279 -5.80 12.74 11.60
C ASP A 279 -4.46 13.48 11.55
N SER A 280 -4.17 14.13 10.45
CA SER A 280 -2.89 14.82 10.24
C SER A 280 -2.82 16.17 10.97
N GLU A 281 -3.95 16.73 11.41
CA GLU A 281 -4.01 17.97 12.18
C GLU A 281 -3.87 17.68 13.67
N THR A 282 -4.71 16.80 14.22
CA THR A 282 -4.77 16.50 15.65
C THR A 282 -3.84 15.36 16.07
N LEU A 283 -3.37 14.55 15.14
CA LEU A 283 -2.63 13.30 15.34
C LEU A 283 -3.46 12.19 16.03
N GLU A 284 -4.77 12.33 16.10
CA GLU A 284 -5.67 11.34 16.68
C GLU A 284 -5.85 10.13 15.74
N TRP A 285 -5.87 8.93 16.30
CA TRP A 285 -6.13 7.70 15.57
C TRP A 285 -7.61 7.54 15.24
N LYS A 286 -7.92 7.31 13.97
CA LYS A 286 -9.30 7.14 13.48
C LYS A 286 -9.72 5.67 13.38
N GLY A 287 -8.79 4.73 13.54
CA GLY A 287 -9.06 3.29 13.43
C GLY A 287 -8.17 2.60 12.41
N THR A 288 -8.52 1.36 12.07
CA THR A 288 -7.83 0.60 11.00
C THR A 288 -8.13 1.21 9.63
N ALA A 289 -7.12 1.23 8.76
CA ALA A 289 -7.34 1.55 7.35
C ALA A 289 -8.23 0.48 6.70
N PRO A 290 -9.03 0.84 5.67
CA PRO A 290 -9.72 -0.17 4.86
C PRO A 290 -8.69 -1.14 4.26
N ILE A 291 -9.05 -2.41 4.05
CA ILE A 291 -8.14 -3.41 3.47
C ILE A 291 -7.84 -3.02 2.03
N TYR A 292 -6.55 -3.04 1.65
CA TYR A 292 -6.08 -2.72 0.30
C TYR A 292 -4.95 -3.68 -0.12
N ASP A 293 -4.61 -3.68 -1.37
CA ASP A 293 -3.47 -4.41 -1.97
C ASP A 293 -3.52 -5.92 -1.71
N SER A 294 -4.54 -6.57 -2.28
CA SER A 294 -4.74 -8.02 -2.20
C SER A 294 -4.43 -8.75 -3.51
N GLY A 295 -3.84 -8.04 -4.49
CA GLY A 295 -3.59 -8.57 -5.83
C GLY A 295 -2.60 -9.74 -5.87
N THR A 296 -1.61 -9.79 -4.96
CA THR A 296 -0.63 -10.88 -4.89
C THR A 296 -1.20 -12.11 -4.19
N SER A 297 -2.24 -12.68 -4.77
CA SER A 297 -3.07 -13.73 -4.18
C SER A 297 -3.49 -14.79 -5.23
N LEU A 298 -4.33 -15.72 -4.84
CA LEU A 298 -5.00 -16.70 -5.71
C LEU A 298 -4.04 -17.45 -6.64
N TRP A 299 -2.85 -17.81 -6.11
CA TRP A 299 -1.83 -18.59 -6.83
C TRP A 299 -1.40 -17.95 -8.16
N GLN A 300 -1.32 -16.62 -8.24
CA GLN A 300 -1.06 -15.86 -9.47
C GLN A 300 0.26 -16.28 -10.19
N MET A 301 1.26 -16.75 -9.45
CA MET A 301 2.53 -17.27 -10.02
C MET A 301 2.59 -18.80 -10.12
N THR A 302 1.52 -19.50 -9.75
CA THR A 302 1.48 -20.96 -9.68
C THR A 302 0.91 -21.54 -10.98
N LEU A 303 1.54 -22.57 -11.52
CA LEU A 303 1.00 -23.29 -12.68
C LEU A 303 -0.38 -23.88 -12.36
N THR A 304 -1.32 -23.84 -13.30
CA THR A 304 -2.71 -24.30 -13.11
C THR A 304 -2.81 -25.68 -12.47
N ARG A 305 -1.98 -26.65 -12.91
CA ARG A 305 -1.99 -28.01 -12.37
C ARG A 305 -1.60 -28.13 -10.89
N ALA A 306 -0.86 -27.16 -10.36
CA ALA A 306 -0.34 -27.13 -9.00
C ALA A 306 -1.22 -26.32 -8.03
N ILE A 307 -2.29 -25.68 -8.50
CA ILE A 307 -3.24 -24.95 -7.66
C ILE A 307 -3.97 -25.94 -6.77
N ASN A 308 -3.86 -25.76 -5.45
CA ASN A 308 -4.44 -26.64 -4.44
C ASN A 308 -4.72 -25.88 -3.14
N ALA A 309 -5.88 -26.13 -2.52
CA ALA A 309 -6.28 -25.53 -1.25
C ALA A 309 -5.36 -25.93 -0.08
N GLU A 310 -4.87 -27.15 -0.07
CA GLU A 310 -4.04 -27.72 0.99
C GLU A 310 -2.56 -27.36 0.87
N ALA A 311 -2.14 -26.81 -0.30
CA ALA A 311 -0.76 -26.43 -0.51
C ALA A 311 -0.30 -25.42 0.57
N MET A 312 0.93 -25.64 1.06
CA MET A 312 1.57 -24.69 1.94
C MET A 312 1.80 -23.37 1.17
N VAL A 313 1.27 -22.28 1.70
CA VAL A 313 1.41 -20.95 1.13
C VAL A 313 2.23 -20.09 2.10
N PRO A 314 3.25 -19.37 1.61
CA PRO A 314 3.99 -18.40 2.42
C PRO A 314 3.05 -17.35 3.00
N ALA A 315 3.36 -16.85 4.18
CA ALA A 315 2.63 -15.77 4.82
C ALA A 315 3.55 -14.66 5.31
N LYS A 316 2.96 -13.52 5.49
CA LYS A 316 3.43 -12.31 6.14
C LYS A 316 2.24 -11.74 6.92
N PRO A 317 2.42 -10.90 7.92
CA PRO A 317 3.68 -10.35 8.43
C PRO A 317 4.20 -11.06 9.69
N PHE A 318 3.38 -11.90 10.35
CA PHE A 318 3.68 -12.39 11.69
C PHE A 318 4.24 -13.80 11.70
N GLU A 319 3.94 -14.59 10.67
CA GLU A 319 4.37 -15.96 10.51
C GLU A 319 4.88 -16.20 9.08
N THR A 320 5.61 -17.30 8.88
CA THR A 320 6.20 -17.66 7.58
C THR A 320 5.28 -18.51 6.70
N SER A 321 4.24 -19.13 7.28
CA SER A 321 3.23 -19.90 6.54
C SER A 321 1.82 -19.46 6.94
N GLN A 322 0.87 -19.58 6.02
CA GLN A 322 -0.52 -19.24 6.30
C GLN A 322 -1.14 -20.16 7.36
N GLN A 323 -0.75 -21.42 7.43
CA GLN A 323 -1.20 -22.35 8.45
C GLN A 323 -0.74 -21.94 9.85
N SER A 324 0.54 -21.53 10.00
CA SER A 324 1.04 -21.03 11.28
C SER A 324 0.37 -19.71 11.66
N GLN A 325 0.22 -18.80 10.69
CA GLN A 325 -0.47 -17.53 10.92
C GLN A 325 -1.93 -17.70 11.31
N LEU A 326 -2.63 -18.67 10.69
CA LEU A 326 -4.01 -18.97 11.03
C LEU A 326 -4.13 -19.47 12.47
N LYS A 327 -3.22 -20.34 12.95
CA LYS A 327 -3.20 -20.79 14.36
C LYS A 327 -3.00 -19.62 15.32
N LEU A 328 -2.18 -18.64 14.95
CA LEU A 328 -1.90 -17.45 15.76
C LEU A 328 -3.15 -16.56 15.92
N ILE A 329 -3.95 -16.41 14.87
CA ILE A 329 -5.11 -15.50 14.84
C ILE A 329 -6.45 -16.18 15.14
N ALA A 330 -6.55 -17.50 15.07
CA ALA A 330 -7.80 -18.25 15.23
C ALA A 330 -8.61 -17.88 16.49
N PRO A 331 -7.99 -17.62 17.67
CA PRO A 331 -8.73 -17.20 18.85
C PRO A 331 -9.43 -15.84 18.74
N TYR A 332 -9.08 -15.03 17.74
CA TYR A 332 -9.50 -13.63 17.63
C TYR A 332 -10.26 -13.34 16.33
N ALA A 333 -10.10 -14.17 15.30
CA ALA A 333 -10.79 -14.00 14.03
C ALA A 333 -12.26 -14.40 14.14
N ASP A 334 -13.12 -13.55 13.61
CA ASP A 334 -14.57 -13.74 13.66
C ASP A 334 -15.20 -13.30 12.34
N LEU A 335 -15.20 -14.23 11.36
CA LEU A 335 -15.76 -14.00 10.02
C LEU A 335 -17.12 -14.69 9.88
N PRO A 336 -18.14 -14.06 9.29
CA PRO A 336 -19.44 -14.68 9.00
C PRO A 336 -19.33 -15.62 7.78
N LEU A 337 -18.68 -16.79 7.97
CA LEU A 337 -18.33 -17.71 6.88
C LEU A 337 -19.55 -18.29 6.15
N GLU A 338 -20.73 -18.29 6.78
CA GLU A 338 -22.01 -18.67 6.16
C GLU A 338 -22.37 -17.78 4.96
N ARG A 339 -21.91 -16.52 4.94
CA ARG A 339 -22.12 -15.60 3.82
C ARG A 339 -21.31 -15.97 2.59
N LEU A 340 -20.39 -16.91 2.70
CA LEU A 340 -19.55 -17.40 1.60
C LEU A 340 -20.12 -18.67 0.94
N ASP A 341 -21.36 -19.03 1.19
CA ASP A 341 -22.01 -20.13 0.48
C ASP A 341 -22.11 -19.78 -1.02
N GLY A 342 -21.56 -20.67 -1.85
CA GLY A 342 -21.50 -20.44 -3.29
C GLY A 342 -20.49 -19.41 -3.78
N PHE A 343 -19.65 -18.83 -2.91
CA PHE A 343 -18.67 -17.81 -3.29
C PHE A 343 -17.68 -18.28 -4.37
N SER A 344 -17.36 -19.57 -4.42
CA SER A 344 -16.53 -20.16 -5.48
C SER A 344 -17.09 -19.94 -6.89
N ASN A 345 -18.42 -19.90 -7.06
CA ASN A 345 -19.04 -19.60 -8.36
C ASN A 345 -18.74 -18.16 -8.78
N LYS A 346 -18.73 -17.22 -7.83
CA LYS A 346 -18.39 -15.82 -8.09
C LYS A 346 -16.92 -15.67 -8.48
N VAL A 347 -16.02 -16.44 -7.84
CA VAL A 347 -14.59 -16.48 -8.22
C VAL A 347 -14.43 -16.95 -9.66
N GLU A 348 -15.08 -18.06 -10.01
CA GLU A 348 -15.01 -18.62 -11.37
C GLU A 348 -15.59 -17.65 -12.42
N GLU A 349 -16.74 -17.02 -12.13
CA GLU A 349 -17.35 -16.00 -12.99
C GLU A 349 -16.37 -14.86 -13.29
N ILE A 350 -15.71 -14.29 -12.26
CA ILE A 350 -14.76 -13.18 -12.41
C ILE A 350 -13.60 -13.58 -13.35
N PHE A 351 -13.00 -14.75 -13.14
CA PHE A 351 -11.89 -15.18 -13.99
C PHE A 351 -12.32 -15.50 -15.42
N ARG A 352 -13.51 -16.02 -15.64
CA ARG A 352 -14.05 -16.30 -16.99
C ARG A 352 -14.32 -15.05 -17.82
N THR A 353 -14.34 -13.85 -17.24
CA THR A 353 -14.45 -12.60 -17.99
C THR A 353 -13.20 -12.30 -18.82
N ALA A 354 -12.09 -12.99 -18.56
CA ALA A 354 -10.79 -12.72 -19.17
C ALA A 354 -10.35 -13.85 -20.11
N ALA A 355 -10.07 -13.49 -21.35
CA ALA A 355 -9.67 -14.45 -22.38
C ALA A 355 -8.32 -15.15 -22.12
N GLN A 356 -7.46 -14.56 -21.25
CA GLN A 356 -6.15 -15.15 -20.89
C GLN A 356 -6.26 -16.31 -19.89
N PHE A 357 -7.40 -16.50 -19.22
CA PHE A 357 -7.63 -17.62 -18.34
C PHE A 357 -8.41 -18.70 -19.10
N ASP A 358 -7.85 -19.90 -19.14
CA ASP A 358 -8.60 -21.04 -19.60
C ASP A 358 -9.62 -21.49 -18.54
N ASP A 359 -10.64 -22.22 -18.95
CA ASP A 359 -11.67 -22.72 -18.03
C ASP A 359 -11.07 -23.61 -16.93
N GLY A 360 -9.98 -24.30 -17.21
CA GLY A 360 -9.28 -25.14 -16.24
C GLY A 360 -8.66 -24.32 -15.10
N ARG A 361 -8.07 -23.14 -15.38
CA ARG A 361 -7.48 -22.28 -14.35
C ARG A 361 -8.55 -21.65 -13.46
N ALA A 362 -9.59 -21.07 -14.05
CA ALA A 362 -10.70 -20.48 -13.33
C ALA A 362 -11.35 -21.49 -12.36
N ALA A 363 -11.66 -22.69 -12.86
CA ALA A 363 -12.25 -23.78 -12.05
C ALA A 363 -11.31 -24.24 -10.92
N LYS A 364 -10.00 -24.33 -11.19
CA LYS A 364 -9.01 -24.72 -10.17
C LYS A 364 -8.88 -23.71 -9.05
N ILE A 365 -8.85 -22.43 -9.37
CA ILE A 365 -8.83 -21.34 -8.36
C ILE A 365 -10.12 -21.37 -7.54
N ALA A 366 -11.28 -21.48 -8.18
CA ALA A 366 -12.57 -21.52 -7.51
C ALA A 366 -12.67 -22.72 -6.54
N ALA A 367 -12.26 -23.90 -6.97
CA ALA A 367 -12.23 -25.10 -6.14
C ALA A 367 -11.27 -24.95 -4.94
N ALA A 368 -10.08 -24.34 -5.15
CA ALA A 368 -9.13 -24.12 -4.08
C ALA A 368 -9.62 -23.09 -3.06
N VAL A 369 -10.29 -22.02 -3.49
CA VAL A 369 -10.94 -21.04 -2.61
C VAL A 369 -12.04 -21.72 -1.79
N SER A 370 -12.90 -22.54 -2.42
CA SER A 370 -13.93 -23.33 -1.72
C SER A 370 -13.31 -24.21 -0.65
N GLY A 371 -12.24 -24.94 -0.99
CA GLY A 371 -11.53 -25.80 -0.02
C GLY A 371 -11.01 -24.99 1.19
N ARG A 372 -10.43 -23.81 0.97
CA ARG A 372 -9.93 -22.94 2.07
C ARG A 372 -11.05 -22.40 2.95
N ILE A 373 -12.20 -22.06 2.38
CA ILE A 373 -13.39 -21.69 3.17
C ILE A 373 -13.82 -22.85 4.08
N GLN A 374 -13.85 -24.09 3.54
CA GLN A 374 -14.16 -25.26 4.33
C GLN A 374 -13.14 -25.52 5.44
N MET A 375 -11.83 -25.39 5.16
CA MET A 375 -10.78 -25.51 6.18
C MET A 375 -10.99 -24.53 7.34
N LEU A 376 -11.40 -23.28 7.08
CA LEU A 376 -11.73 -22.32 8.15
C LEU A 376 -12.96 -22.72 8.95
N ARG A 377 -13.99 -23.29 8.30
CA ARG A 377 -15.20 -23.79 8.98
C ARG A 377 -14.86 -24.92 9.93
N PHE A 378 -14.06 -25.89 9.51
CA PHE A 378 -13.64 -27.02 10.33
C PHE A 378 -12.73 -26.62 11.50
N ASN A 379 -11.88 -25.64 11.33
CA ASN A 379 -11.00 -25.16 12.40
C ASN A 379 -11.72 -24.33 13.48
N ARG A 380 -12.99 -24.00 13.27
CA ARG A 380 -13.86 -23.30 14.25
C ARG A 380 -14.77 -24.26 15.02
N ALA A 381 -14.95 -25.49 14.55
CA ALA A 381 -15.72 -26.52 15.21
C ALA A 381 -14.88 -27.33 16.22
#